data_8032bb1458f30bc3a272cbd7b605c828
#
_entry.id   8032bb1458f30bc3a272cbd7b605c828
#
_cell.length_a   1.000
_cell.length_b   1.000
_cell.length_c   1.000
_cell.angle_alpha   90.00
_cell.angle_beta   90.00
_cell.angle_gamma   90.00
#
_symmetry.space_group_name_H-M   'P 1'
#
loop_
_entity.id
_entity.type
_entity.pdbx_description
1 polymer ?
#
loop_
_entity_poly.entity_id
_entity_poly.type
_entity_poly.pdbx_seq_one_letter_code
_entity_poly.pdbx_strand_id
1 'polypeptide(L)'
;MPAATRIGDADVPHCSGMTRAAGSPNVFVNNIPWSRQGDNNTGHLIPPAPCPAHAAPIATGSTTVFVNGKGGGRIGDGVSGCTSVAAGSRNVFAGP
;
A
#
# COMPACT_ATOMS: atom_id res chain seq x y z
N MET A 1 -1.32 -16.74 -1.74
CA MET A 1 -0.50 -15.62 -1.25
C MET A 1 -0.83 -14.37 -2.03
N PRO A 2 -1.11 -13.24 -1.35
CA PRO A 2 -1.44 -11.99 -2.05
C PRO A 2 -0.25 -11.40 -2.80
N ALA A 3 -0.55 -10.63 -3.85
CA ALA A 3 0.48 -9.96 -4.64
C ALA A 3 1.12 -8.81 -3.85
N ALA A 4 2.42 -8.66 -3.98
CA ALA A 4 3.18 -7.56 -3.38
C ALA A 4 2.78 -6.23 -4.03
N THR A 5 2.55 -5.18 -3.22
CA THR A 5 2.18 -3.86 -3.71
C THR A 5 3.40 -2.93 -3.77
N ARG A 6 3.42 -2.03 -4.76
CA ARG A 6 4.57 -1.20 -5.08
C ARG A 6 4.16 0.26 -5.20
N ILE A 7 5.13 1.17 -5.15
CA ILE A 7 4.86 2.59 -5.44
C ILE A 7 4.13 2.69 -6.78
N GLY A 8 3.04 3.47 -6.80
CA GLY A 8 2.20 3.65 -7.98
C GLY A 8 1.03 2.68 -8.09
N ASP A 9 1.03 1.60 -7.33
CA ASP A 9 -0.09 0.65 -7.32
C ASP A 9 -1.29 1.24 -6.57
N ALA A 10 -2.49 1.02 -7.10
CA ALA A 10 -3.70 1.63 -6.58
C ALA A 10 -4.17 1.00 -5.28
N ASP A 11 -4.71 1.83 -4.39
CA ASP A 11 -5.59 1.41 -3.30
C ASP A 11 -7.04 1.48 -3.76
N VAL A 12 -7.96 0.87 -3.03
CA VAL A 12 -9.38 0.98 -3.32
C VAL A 12 -9.80 2.44 -3.14
N PRO A 13 -10.37 3.10 -4.16
CA PRO A 13 -10.68 4.51 -4.08
C PRO A 13 -11.86 4.81 -3.15
N HIS A 14 -11.80 5.99 -2.52
CA HIS A 14 -12.94 6.61 -1.86
C HIS A 14 -12.89 8.11 -2.17
N CYS A 15 -13.97 8.82 -2.22
CA CYS A 15 -14.06 10.21 -2.70
C CYS A 15 -13.17 10.53 -3.92
N SER A 16 -11.95 10.03 -3.95
CA SER A 16 -11.02 10.16 -5.09
C SER A 16 -10.07 8.97 -5.14
N GLY A 17 -9.37 8.81 -6.25
CA GLY A 17 -8.37 7.75 -6.41
C GLY A 17 -7.07 8.07 -5.68
N MET A 18 -6.33 7.04 -5.31
CA MET A 18 -5.00 7.17 -4.72
C MET A 18 -4.13 5.97 -5.08
N THR A 19 -2.82 6.15 -4.95
CA THR A 19 -1.82 5.10 -5.20
C THR A 19 -0.82 5.07 -4.05
N ARG A 20 0.00 4.01 -4.00
CA ARG A 20 1.10 3.92 -3.04
C ARG A 20 2.12 5.02 -3.34
N ALA A 21 2.42 5.86 -2.35
CA ALA A 21 3.34 6.97 -2.51
C ALA A 21 4.76 6.65 -2.03
N ALA A 22 4.91 5.75 -1.07
CA ALA A 22 6.19 5.46 -0.44
C ALA A 22 6.50 3.97 -0.47
N GLY A 23 7.79 3.65 -0.46
CA GLY A 23 8.26 2.27 -0.47
C GLY A 23 9.72 2.17 -0.05
N SER A 24 10.27 0.97 -0.16
CA SER A 24 11.65 0.69 0.22
C SER A 24 12.65 1.44 -0.65
N PRO A 25 13.71 2.00 -0.05
CA PRO A 25 14.78 2.63 -0.83
C PRO A 25 15.69 1.62 -1.52
N ASN A 26 15.64 0.33 -1.17
CA ASN A 26 16.58 -0.65 -1.69
C ASN A 26 16.01 -2.04 -1.93
N VAL A 27 14.71 -2.25 -1.74
CA VAL A 27 14.04 -3.53 -2.07
C VAL A 27 12.96 -3.25 -3.09
N PHE A 28 13.06 -3.92 -4.23
CA PHE A 28 12.19 -3.65 -5.39
C PHE A 28 11.42 -4.90 -5.78
N VAL A 29 10.21 -4.69 -6.30
CA VAL A 29 9.36 -5.71 -6.90
C VAL A 29 9.13 -5.27 -8.34
N ASN A 30 9.58 -6.06 -9.30
CA ASN A 30 9.50 -5.69 -10.73
C ASN A 30 10.16 -4.32 -11.01
N ASN A 31 11.31 -4.06 -10.37
CA ASN A 31 12.07 -2.80 -10.48
C ASN A 31 11.36 -1.56 -9.91
N ILE A 32 10.32 -1.77 -9.09
CA ILE A 32 9.57 -0.69 -8.45
C ILE A 32 9.68 -0.87 -6.94
N PRO A 33 9.91 0.19 -6.15
CA PRO A 33 10.06 0.05 -4.70
C PRO A 33 8.86 -0.65 -4.06
N TRP A 34 9.11 -1.64 -3.21
CA TRP A 34 8.08 -2.36 -2.49
C TRP A 34 7.51 -1.49 -1.39
N SER A 35 6.19 -1.25 -1.41
CA SER A 35 5.51 -0.49 -0.35
C SER A 35 5.33 -1.38 0.87
N ARG A 36 5.52 -0.83 2.06
CA ARG A 36 5.62 -1.59 3.31
C ARG A 36 4.64 -1.06 4.34
N GLN A 37 4.43 -1.83 5.42
CA GLN A 37 3.73 -1.36 6.61
C GLN A 37 4.34 -0.02 7.05
N GLY A 38 3.50 0.97 7.29
CA GLY A 38 3.93 2.32 7.65
C GLY A 38 4.13 3.26 6.46
N ASP A 39 4.12 2.75 5.22
CA ASP A 39 4.28 3.60 4.03
C ASP A 39 2.94 4.20 3.61
N ASN A 40 2.94 5.50 3.35
CA ASN A 40 1.73 6.24 3.02
C ASN A 40 1.29 6.02 1.57
N ASN A 41 -0.01 6.22 1.33
CA ASN A 41 -0.52 6.45 -0.02
C ASN A 41 -0.41 7.93 -0.39
N THR A 42 -0.76 8.27 -1.65
CA THR A 42 -0.79 9.67 -2.10
C THR A 42 -1.90 10.44 -1.39
N GLY A 43 -1.73 11.75 -1.26
CA GLY A 43 -2.77 12.62 -0.73
C GLY A 43 -4.05 12.49 -1.56
N HIS A 44 -5.16 12.26 -0.89
CA HIS A 44 -6.46 12.02 -1.55
C HIS A 44 -7.58 12.49 -0.64
N LEU A 45 -8.82 12.42 -1.14
CA LEU A 45 -9.99 12.91 -0.43
C LEU A 45 -10.66 11.77 0.33
N ILE A 46 -11.21 12.07 1.50
CA ILE A 46 -11.86 11.10 2.37
C ILE A 46 -13.31 11.53 2.64
N PRO A 47 -14.30 10.60 2.71
CA PRO A 47 -15.65 10.94 3.15
C PRO A 47 -15.67 11.33 4.63
N PRO A 48 -16.69 12.10 5.13
CA PRO A 48 -17.84 12.58 4.38
C PRO A 48 -17.55 13.86 3.59
N ALA A 49 -18.49 14.23 2.73
CA ALA A 49 -18.37 15.47 1.95
C ALA A 49 -18.47 16.73 2.83
N PRO A 50 -17.71 17.81 2.53
CA PRO A 50 -16.72 17.86 1.46
C PRO A 50 -15.53 16.98 1.84
N CYS A 51 -15.11 16.14 0.93
CA CYS A 51 -14.07 15.16 1.24
C CYS A 51 -12.74 15.86 1.58
N PRO A 52 -12.32 15.94 2.85
CA PRO A 52 -11.03 16.58 3.18
C PRO A 52 -9.86 15.74 2.70
N ALA A 53 -8.75 16.40 2.41
CA ALA A 53 -7.54 15.71 1.97
C ALA A 53 -6.88 14.97 3.12
N HIS A 54 -6.41 13.75 2.83
CA HIS A 54 -5.58 13.01 3.78
C HIS A 54 -4.64 12.03 3.06
N ALA A 55 -3.73 11.45 3.81
CA ALA A 55 -2.91 10.32 3.39
C ALA A 55 -2.79 9.37 4.58
N ALA A 56 -2.64 8.08 4.30
CA ALA A 56 -2.63 7.08 5.36
C ALA A 56 -1.63 5.97 5.05
N PRO A 57 -1.02 5.37 6.11
CA PRO A 57 -0.05 4.28 5.95
C PRO A 57 -0.75 2.92 5.89
N ILE A 58 -0.06 1.94 5.30
CA ILE A 58 -0.46 0.55 5.44
C ILE A 58 -0.38 0.18 6.93
N ALA A 59 -1.49 -0.35 7.46
CA ALA A 59 -1.57 -0.73 8.87
C ALA A 59 -1.02 -2.13 9.11
N THR A 60 -1.26 -3.05 8.18
CA THR A 60 -0.85 -4.45 8.29
C THR A 60 -0.14 -4.88 7.03
N GLY A 61 1.04 -5.46 7.17
CA GLY A 61 1.75 -6.06 6.07
C GLY A 61 1.92 -7.56 6.31
N SER A 62 2.76 -8.21 5.51
CA SER A 62 3.09 -9.62 5.73
C SER A 62 3.66 -9.83 7.14
N THR A 63 3.25 -10.93 7.78
CA THR A 63 3.81 -11.34 9.07
C THR A 63 4.99 -12.28 8.91
N THR A 64 5.32 -12.65 7.68
CA THR A 64 6.40 -13.61 7.39
C THR A 64 7.46 -13.06 6.45
N VAL A 65 7.13 -12.01 5.69
CA VAL A 65 8.07 -11.37 4.76
C VAL A 65 8.25 -9.92 5.17
N PHE A 66 9.48 -9.55 5.47
CA PHE A 66 9.79 -8.21 5.96
C PHE A 66 10.70 -7.48 4.97
N VAL A 67 10.43 -6.20 4.79
CA VAL A 67 11.17 -5.30 3.92
C VAL A 67 11.71 -4.20 4.81
N ASN A 68 13.02 -4.15 5.00
CA ASN A 68 13.68 -3.18 5.89
C ASN A 68 13.08 -3.23 7.33
N GLY A 69 12.78 -4.45 7.81
CA GLY A 69 12.24 -4.65 9.15
C GLY A 69 10.74 -4.37 9.28
N LYS A 70 10.05 -4.07 8.18
CA LYS A 70 8.61 -3.79 8.16
C LYS A 70 7.90 -4.84 7.31
N GLY A 71 6.67 -5.20 7.68
CA GLY A 71 5.90 -6.15 6.89
C GLY A 71 5.71 -5.67 5.46
N GLY A 72 6.03 -6.53 4.48
CA GLY A 72 5.83 -6.20 3.07
C GLY A 72 4.35 -6.00 2.76
N GLY A 73 4.01 -4.91 2.05
CA GLY A 73 2.64 -4.60 1.68
C GLY A 73 2.12 -5.50 0.59
N ARG A 74 0.81 -5.83 0.64
CA ARG A 74 0.18 -6.77 -0.29
C ARG A 74 -1.23 -6.30 -0.63
N ILE A 75 -1.78 -6.83 -1.73
CA ILE A 75 -3.20 -6.62 -2.04
C ILE A 75 -4.05 -7.11 -0.87
N GLY A 76 -5.02 -6.31 -0.48
CA GLY A 76 -5.93 -6.59 0.63
C GLY A 76 -5.46 -6.08 1.97
N ASP A 77 -4.22 -5.63 2.09
CA ASP A 77 -3.72 -5.06 3.34
C ASP A 77 -4.47 -3.76 3.66
N GLY A 78 -4.87 -3.63 4.93
CA GLY A 78 -5.59 -2.45 5.41
C GLY A 78 -4.70 -1.21 5.38
N VAL A 79 -5.28 -0.10 4.96
CA VAL A 79 -4.66 1.22 5.02
C VAL A 79 -5.35 1.96 6.15
N SER A 80 -4.58 2.39 7.15
CA SER A 80 -5.04 2.77 8.48
C SER A 80 -6.14 3.85 8.42
N GLY A 81 -7.34 3.49 8.88
CA GLY A 81 -8.48 4.42 8.92
C GLY A 81 -8.93 4.92 7.55
N CYS A 82 -8.58 4.24 6.47
CA CYS A 82 -8.76 4.75 5.12
C CYS A 82 -9.40 3.70 4.20
N THR A 83 -8.61 2.74 3.70
CA THR A 83 -9.05 1.81 2.67
C THR A 83 -8.24 0.52 2.74
N SER A 84 -8.08 -0.14 1.62
CA SER A 84 -7.20 -1.30 1.49
C SER A 84 -6.46 -1.26 0.15
N VAL A 85 -5.36 -2.00 0.06
CA VAL A 85 -4.55 -2.07 -1.16
C VAL A 85 -5.30 -2.87 -2.23
N ALA A 86 -5.40 -2.32 -3.44
CA ALA A 86 -6.16 -2.92 -4.53
C ALA A 86 -5.29 -3.57 -5.62
N ALA A 87 -4.05 -3.10 -5.81
CA ALA A 87 -3.22 -3.54 -6.93
C ALA A 87 -1.81 -3.93 -6.48
N GLY A 88 -1.17 -4.76 -7.26
CA GLY A 88 0.19 -5.21 -6.98
C GLY A 88 0.82 -5.95 -8.15
N SER A 89 1.94 -6.61 -7.89
CA SER A 89 2.70 -7.36 -8.88
C SER A 89 1.89 -8.52 -9.46
N ARG A 90 2.15 -8.84 -10.73
CA ARG A 90 1.55 -10.00 -11.38
C ARG A 90 2.24 -11.31 -10.99
N ASN A 91 3.48 -11.26 -10.50
CA ASN A 91 4.29 -12.45 -10.34
C ASN A 91 5.14 -12.48 -9.06
N VAL A 92 4.97 -11.51 -8.16
CA VAL A 92 5.65 -11.52 -6.86
C VAL A 92 4.59 -11.47 -5.76
N PHE A 93 4.65 -12.42 -4.83
CA PHE A 93 3.64 -12.62 -3.80
C PHE A 93 4.33 -12.74 -2.44
N ALA A 94 3.63 -12.30 -1.40
CA ALA A 94 4.12 -12.41 -0.04
C ALA A 94 3.12 -13.16 0.83
N GLY A 95 3.63 -13.99 1.71
CA GLY A 95 2.82 -14.81 2.60
C GLY A 95 2.14 -14.03 3.72
N PRO A 96 1.42 -14.77 4.56
CA PRO A 96 0.62 -14.21 5.64
C PRO A 96 1.45 -13.45 6.67
#